data_dd6e59ce0097f31b17c1e1381b2e63ad
#
_entry.id   dd6e59ce0097f31b17c1e1381b2e63ad
#
_cell.length_a   1.000
_cell.length_b   1.000
_cell.length_c   1.000
_cell.angle_alpha   90.00
_cell.angle_beta   90.00
_cell.angle_gamma   90.00
#
_symmetry.space_group_name_H-M   'P 1'
#
loop_
_entity.id
_entity.type
_entity.pdbx_description
1 polymer ?
#
loop_
_entity_poly.entity_id
_entity_poly.type
_entity_poly.pdbx_seq_one_letter_code
_entity_poly.pdbx_strand_id
1 'polypeptide(L)'
;MRVSFSSGTFYHRALRYSLELARDAGYDGVEAVLGPGYLARGVEPWRQAIQQTGVPVFSVHPPFFPLPGWPRRFTQTIPRVATVARELDAAVAVVHTPFLTDEHSPRAERYTAGLRLGRLAGGGAVEIALESNQYNKRSQRYYLDDLDNLARFAQERGCYVTFDTCHAGANGQDLLECYAIVKPVMRNVHLSDVAWRAGVARTHRLPGTGSLPLAAFLAALVRDGYDGLITLEIHPSQMGLIGCQRHLRLLRQALTFVRGALAAPGSAPQPTHEAQAGM
;
A
#
# COMPACT_ATOMS: atom_id res chain seq x y z
N MET A 1 4.04 14.50 -5.31
CA MET A 1 3.50 13.37 -4.48
C MET A 1 2.08 13.68 -4.05
N ARG A 2 1.19 12.68 -4.01
CA ARG A 2 -0.19 12.77 -3.50
C ARG A 2 -0.33 11.81 -2.32
N VAL A 3 -1.01 12.24 -1.26
CA VAL A 3 -1.14 11.46 -0.03
C VAL A 3 -2.57 10.96 0.11
N SER A 4 -2.74 9.65 0.16
CA SER A 4 -4.00 8.96 0.37
C SER A 4 -3.95 8.05 1.59
N PHE A 5 -5.06 7.44 1.95
CA PHE A 5 -5.06 6.29 2.86
C PHE A 5 -5.91 5.14 2.29
N SER A 6 -5.59 3.93 2.70
CA SER A 6 -6.29 2.73 2.27
C SER A 6 -7.65 2.58 2.96
N SER A 7 -8.72 2.38 2.20
CA SER A 7 -10.04 2.07 2.74
C SER A 7 -10.09 0.74 3.50
N GLY A 8 -9.06 -0.09 3.35
CA GLY A 8 -8.84 -1.29 4.15
C GLY A 8 -8.71 -1.02 5.65
N THR A 9 -8.27 0.18 6.02
CA THR A 9 -8.31 0.68 7.41
C THR A 9 -9.71 0.61 8.02
N PHE A 10 -10.74 0.70 7.17
CA PHE A 10 -12.16 0.64 7.54
C PHE A 10 -12.91 -0.43 6.73
N TYR A 11 -12.30 -1.60 6.49
CA TYR A 11 -12.84 -2.67 5.64
C TYR A 11 -14.27 -3.11 6.00
N HIS A 12 -14.70 -2.87 7.24
CA HIS A 12 -16.06 -3.15 7.74
C HIS A 12 -17.09 -2.06 7.39
N ARG A 13 -16.64 -0.96 6.75
CA ARG A 13 -17.48 0.16 6.32
C ARG A 13 -17.58 0.20 4.80
N ALA A 14 -18.58 0.92 4.29
CA ALA A 14 -18.65 1.22 2.86
C ALA A 14 -17.53 2.19 2.46
N LEU A 15 -17.08 2.15 1.20
CA LEU A 15 -16.03 3.06 0.68
C LEU A 15 -16.39 4.54 0.91
N ARG A 16 -17.67 4.90 0.78
CA ARG A 16 -18.16 6.25 1.06
C ARG A 16 -17.65 6.81 2.40
N TYR A 17 -17.62 5.98 3.44
CA TYR A 17 -17.12 6.39 4.76
C TYR A 17 -15.64 6.81 4.70
N SER A 18 -14.82 6.07 3.98
CA SER A 18 -13.41 6.43 3.80
C SER A 18 -13.25 7.70 2.97
N LEU A 19 -14.08 7.90 1.94
CA LEU A 19 -14.08 9.12 1.14
C LEU A 19 -14.47 10.36 1.96
N GLU A 20 -15.50 10.26 2.79
CA GLU A 20 -15.92 11.32 3.71
C GLU A 20 -14.80 11.68 4.71
N LEU A 21 -14.16 10.66 5.31
CA LEU A 21 -13.02 10.88 6.20
C LEU A 21 -11.82 11.49 5.49
N ALA A 22 -11.53 11.09 4.24
CA ALA A 22 -10.45 11.66 3.45
C ALA A 22 -10.66 13.16 3.20
N ARG A 23 -11.87 13.54 2.77
CA ARG A 23 -12.27 14.94 2.61
C ARG A 23 -12.10 15.71 3.91
N ASP A 24 -12.67 15.22 5.00
CA ASP A 24 -12.73 15.92 6.28
C ASP A 24 -11.36 15.97 6.98
N ALA A 25 -10.47 15.00 6.72
CA ALA A 25 -9.09 15.00 7.20
C ALA A 25 -8.13 15.79 6.31
N GLY A 26 -8.49 16.05 5.06
CA GLY A 26 -7.68 16.78 4.09
C GLY A 26 -6.70 15.91 3.30
N TYR A 27 -6.97 14.62 3.11
CA TYR A 27 -6.21 13.76 2.19
C TYR A 27 -6.52 14.12 0.74
N ASP A 28 -5.56 13.84 -0.14
CA ASP A 28 -5.72 14.13 -1.57
C ASP A 28 -6.63 13.10 -2.26
N GLY A 29 -6.77 11.89 -1.68
CA GLY A 29 -7.61 10.81 -2.20
C GLY A 29 -7.62 9.58 -1.30
N VAL A 30 -8.08 8.45 -1.83
CA VAL A 30 -8.07 7.16 -1.15
C VAL A 30 -7.55 6.04 -2.05
N GLU A 31 -7.10 4.96 -1.43
CA GLU A 31 -7.00 3.65 -2.06
C GLU A 31 -8.26 2.85 -1.78
N ALA A 32 -8.88 2.32 -2.83
CA ALA A 32 -10.08 1.50 -2.71
C ALA A 32 -9.73 0.01 -2.61
N VAL A 33 -9.98 -0.60 -1.47
CA VAL A 33 -9.82 -2.05 -1.26
C VAL A 33 -11.09 -2.78 -1.66
N LEU A 34 -10.95 -3.72 -2.59
CA LEU A 34 -12.06 -4.54 -3.07
C LEU A 34 -12.52 -5.49 -1.95
N GLY A 35 -13.79 -5.42 -1.59
CA GLY A 35 -14.35 -6.17 -0.49
C GLY A 35 -15.74 -6.71 -0.77
N PRO A 36 -16.45 -7.24 0.24
CA PRO A 36 -17.80 -7.80 0.07
C PRO A 36 -18.79 -6.81 -0.54
N GLY A 37 -18.66 -5.53 -0.22
CA GLY A 37 -19.54 -4.48 -0.76
C GLY A 37 -19.39 -4.32 -2.28
N TYR A 38 -18.17 -4.41 -2.80
CA TYR A 38 -17.92 -4.43 -4.24
C TYR A 38 -18.46 -5.71 -4.90
N LEU A 39 -18.22 -6.88 -4.29
CA LEU A 39 -18.73 -8.15 -4.84
C LEU A 39 -20.24 -8.17 -4.97
N ALA A 40 -20.96 -7.57 -4.02
CA ALA A 40 -22.41 -7.54 -4.00
C ALA A 40 -23.02 -6.49 -4.95
N ARG A 41 -22.37 -5.34 -5.18
CA ARG A 41 -23.00 -4.17 -5.80
C ARG A 41 -22.19 -3.56 -6.94
N GLY A 42 -21.01 -4.11 -7.24
CA GLY A 42 -20.11 -3.55 -8.26
C GLY A 42 -19.54 -2.19 -7.88
N VAL A 43 -19.15 -1.42 -8.90
CA VAL A 43 -18.45 -0.14 -8.73
C VAL A 43 -19.39 1.07 -8.64
N GLU A 44 -20.64 0.93 -9.07
CA GLU A 44 -21.57 2.06 -9.17
C GLU A 44 -21.79 2.84 -7.87
N PRO A 45 -21.98 2.19 -6.69
CA PRO A 45 -22.07 2.93 -5.44
C PRO A 45 -20.80 3.71 -5.09
N TRP A 46 -19.65 3.28 -5.62
CA TRP A 46 -18.36 3.95 -5.42
C TRP A 46 -18.24 5.18 -6.29
N ARG A 47 -18.67 5.11 -7.57
CA ARG A 47 -18.73 6.28 -8.46
C ARG A 47 -19.62 7.38 -7.88
N GLN A 48 -20.81 7.00 -7.39
CA GLN A 48 -21.72 7.93 -6.74
C GLN A 48 -21.10 8.59 -5.49
N ALA A 49 -20.39 7.80 -4.67
CA ALA A 49 -19.72 8.32 -3.48
C ALA A 49 -18.56 9.27 -3.84
N ILE A 50 -17.78 8.97 -4.89
CA ILE A 50 -16.73 9.84 -5.42
C ILE A 50 -17.32 11.17 -5.90
N GLN A 51 -18.40 11.13 -6.69
CA GLN A 51 -19.08 12.34 -7.17
C GLN A 51 -19.61 13.21 -6.02
N GLN A 52 -20.21 12.60 -4.99
CA GLN A 52 -20.78 13.30 -3.85
C GLN A 52 -19.73 13.90 -2.91
N THR A 53 -18.58 13.26 -2.77
CA THR A 53 -17.51 13.73 -1.88
C THR A 53 -16.48 14.61 -2.55
N GLY A 54 -16.34 14.51 -3.87
CA GLY A 54 -15.28 15.15 -4.65
C GLY A 54 -13.89 14.55 -4.42
N VAL A 55 -13.79 13.44 -3.67
CA VAL A 55 -12.51 12.80 -3.34
C VAL A 55 -12.21 11.70 -4.35
N PRO A 56 -11.07 11.75 -5.07
CA PRO A 56 -10.69 10.73 -6.03
C PRO A 56 -10.21 9.42 -5.37
N VAL A 57 -10.31 8.33 -6.13
CA VAL A 57 -9.58 7.08 -5.87
C VAL A 57 -8.30 7.11 -6.67
N PHE A 58 -7.14 6.94 -6.05
CA PHE A 58 -5.84 6.96 -6.71
C PHE A 58 -5.31 5.57 -7.04
N SER A 59 -5.62 4.60 -6.19
CA SER A 59 -5.25 3.20 -6.38
C SER A 59 -6.38 2.25 -6.01
N VAL A 60 -6.35 1.07 -6.58
CA VAL A 60 -7.27 -0.03 -6.26
C VAL A 60 -6.48 -1.23 -5.81
N HIS A 61 -6.86 -1.80 -4.68
CA HIS A 61 -6.21 -2.93 -4.04
C HIS A 61 -7.13 -4.16 -4.03
N PRO A 62 -6.64 -5.38 -4.29
CA PRO A 62 -7.43 -6.61 -4.15
C PRO A 62 -7.86 -6.82 -2.69
N PRO A 63 -8.77 -7.78 -2.40
CA PRO A 63 -9.10 -8.11 -1.03
C PRO A 63 -7.89 -8.57 -0.22
N PHE A 64 -7.75 -8.10 1.02
CA PHE A 64 -6.70 -8.55 1.96
C PHE A 64 -6.85 -10.02 2.36
N PHE A 65 -8.08 -10.52 2.33
CA PHE A 65 -8.42 -11.87 2.74
C PHE A 65 -9.13 -12.61 1.61
N PRO A 66 -9.01 -13.96 1.56
CA PRO A 66 -9.80 -14.75 0.64
C PRO A 66 -11.30 -14.49 0.87
N LEU A 67 -11.98 -13.97 -0.14
CA LEU A 67 -13.43 -13.74 -0.10
C LEU A 67 -14.16 -14.79 -0.94
N PRO A 68 -15.29 -15.33 -0.47
CA PRO A 68 -16.20 -16.11 -1.30
C PRO A 68 -16.60 -15.30 -2.54
N GLY A 69 -16.54 -15.93 -3.73
CA GLY A 69 -16.83 -15.26 -5.00
C GLY A 69 -15.70 -14.42 -5.59
N TRP A 70 -14.58 -14.22 -4.88
CA TRP A 70 -13.39 -13.61 -5.45
C TRP A 70 -12.60 -14.63 -6.27
N PRO A 71 -12.16 -14.29 -7.50
CA PRO A 71 -11.35 -15.19 -8.32
C PRO A 71 -10.04 -15.58 -7.62
N ARG A 72 -9.57 -16.80 -7.85
CA ARG A 72 -8.29 -17.28 -7.28
C ARG A 72 -7.15 -17.37 -8.30
N ARG A 73 -7.48 -17.26 -9.60
CA ARG A 73 -6.48 -17.35 -10.69
C ARG A 73 -5.96 -15.96 -11.01
N PHE A 74 -4.65 -15.82 -11.15
CA PHE A 74 -4.01 -14.53 -11.50
C PHE A 74 -4.58 -13.91 -12.78
N THR A 75 -4.89 -14.76 -13.78
CA THR A 75 -5.49 -14.35 -15.05
C THR A 75 -6.93 -13.82 -14.93
N GLN A 76 -7.52 -13.89 -13.76
CA GLN A 76 -8.84 -13.33 -13.45
C GLN A 76 -8.77 -12.22 -12.40
N THR A 77 -7.92 -12.40 -11.35
CA THR A 77 -7.81 -11.43 -10.25
C THR A 77 -7.18 -10.13 -10.73
N ILE A 78 -6.03 -10.21 -11.40
CA ILE A 78 -5.26 -9.02 -11.81
C ILE A 78 -6.04 -8.18 -12.83
N PRO A 79 -6.60 -8.74 -13.92
CA PRO A 79 -7.44 -7.97 -14.83
C PRO A 79 -8.65 -7.33 -14.14
N ARG A 80 -9.25 -8.01 -13.17
CA ARG A 80 -10.40 -7.47 -12.43
C ARG A 80 -10.02 -6.23 -11.63
N VAL A 81 -8.89 -6.25 -10.91
CA VAL A 81 -8.39 -5.08 -10.17
C VAL A 81 -8.11 -3.93 -11.14
N ALA A 82 -7.43 -4.20 -12.25
CA ALA A 82 -7.11 -3.20 -13.27
C ALA A 82 -8.36 -2.62 -13.95
N THR A 83 -9.37 -3.45 -14.22
CA THR A 83 -10.66 -2.99 -14.76
C THR A 83 -11.35 -2.03 -13.80
N VAL A 84 -11.40 -2.38 -12.50
CA VAL A 84 -12.01 -1.49 -11.49
C VAL A 84 -11.20 -0.20 -11.34
N ALA A 85 -9.87 -0.27 -11.36
CA ALA A 85 -9.04 0.93 -11.34
C ALA A 85 -9.38 1.87 -12.51
N ARG A 86 -9.45 1.33 -13.73
CA ARG A 86 -9.86 2.10 -14.90
C ARG A 86 -11.28 2.68 -14.79
N GLU A 87 -12.22 1.90 -14.26
CA GLU A 87 -13.61 2.34 -14.06
C GLU A 87 -13.78 3.43 -13.01
N LEU A 88 -12.80 3.60 -12.12
CA LEU A 88 -12.75 4.63 -11.07
C LEU A 88 -11.75 5.75 -11.39
N ASP A 89 -11.17 5.77 -12.60
CA ASP A 89 -10.11 6.71 -13.00
C ASP A 89 -8.89 6.68 -12.05
N ALA A 90 -8.64 5.53 -11.43
CA ALA A 90 -7.48 5.33 -10.57
C ALA A 90 -6.24 4.99 -11.40
N ALA A 91 -5.12 5.64 -11.09
CA ALA A 91 -3.89 5.47 -11.85
C ALA A 91 -3.16 4.14 -11.57
N VAL A 92 -3.35 3.55 -10.39
CA VAL A 92 -2.60 2.37 -9.94
C VAL A 92 -3.53 1.23 -9.55
N ALA A 93 -3.22 0.03 -10.05
CA ALA A 93 -3.78 -1.23 -9.57
C ALA A 93 -2.70 -1.98 -8.78
N VAL A 94 -2.86 -2.07 -7.48
CA VAL A 94 -1.98 -2.84 -6.60
C VAL A 94 -2.29 -4.32 -6.75
N VAL A 95 -1.27 -5.15 -6.75
CA VAL A 95 -1.41 -6.61 -6.80
C VAL A 95 -0.40 -7.27 -5.88
N HIS A 96 -0.85 -8.24 -5.09
CA HIS A 96 0.04 -9.02 -4.24
C HIS A 96 0.98 -9.88 -5.08
N THR A 97 2.24 -9.98 -4.66
CA THR A 97 3.19 -10.90 -5.26
C THR A 97 2.93 -12.34 -4.81
N PRO A 98 2.99 -13.31 -5.71
CA PRO A 98 2.85 -14.72 -5.37
C PRO A 98 4.13 -15.29 -4.76
N PHE A 99 3.99 -16.41 -4.05
CA PHE A 99 5.12 -17.21 -3.61
C PHE A 99 5.69 -17.98 -4.80
N LEU A 100 6.78 -17.48 -5.39
CA LEU A 100 7.49 -18.09 -6.52
C LEU A 100 8.77 -18.75 -6.02
N THR A 101 9.06 -19.94 -6.50
CA THR A 101 10.37 -20.60 -6.27
C THR A 101 11.46 -19.94 -7.11
N ASP A 102 11.13 -19.59 -8.35
CA ASP A 102 11.97 -18.94 -9.34
C ASP A 102 11.12 -18.22 -10.39
N GLU A 103 11.76 -17.47 -11.30
CA GLU A 103 11.08 -16.68 -12.33
C GLU A 103 10.54 -17.51 -13.51
N HIS A 104 10.96 -18.76 -13.65
CA HIS A 104 10.58 -19.69 -14.73
C HIS A 104 9.59 -20.76 -14.28
N SER A 105 9.19 -20.74 -13.01
CA SER A 105 8.20 -21.72 -12.50
C SER A 105 6.86 -21.59 -13.21
N PRO A 106 6.10 -22.70 -13.33
CA PRO A 106 4.75 -22.64 -13.92
C PRO A 106 3.80 -21.65 -13.20
N ARG A 107 4.10 -21.33 -11.93
CA ARG A 107 3.37 -20.30 -11.18
C ARG A 107 3.76 -18.89 -11.63
N ALA A 108 5.04 -18.66 -11.91
CA ALA A 108 5.54 -17.39 -12.44
C ALA A 108 4.99 -17.11 -13.85
N GLU A 109 4.92 -18.13 -14.71
CA GLU A 109 4.31 -18.00 -16.04
C GLU A 109 2.82 -17.60 -15.95
N ARG A 110 2.05 -18.27 -15.07
CA ARG A 110 0.64 -17.90 -14.84
C ARG A 110 0.46 -16.51 -14.27
N TYR A 111 1.37 -16.08 -13.39
CA TYR A 111 1.35 -14.74 -12.84
C TYR A 111 1.66 -13.70 -13.91
N THR A 112 2.71 -13.93 -14.71
CA THR A 112 3.09 -13.09 -15.86
C THR A 112 1.94 -12.97 -16.87
N ALA A 113 1.25 -14.07 -17.18
CA ALA A 113 0.05 -14.02 -18.02
C ALA A 113 -1.05 -13.14 -17.40
N GLY A 114 -1.25 -13.23 -16.08
CA GLY A 114 -2.19 -12.37 -15.35
C GLY A 114 -1.80 -10.88 -15.42
N LEU A 115 -0.51 -10.55 -15.25
CA LEU A 115 -0.01 -9.18 -15.37
C LEU A 115 -0.24 -8.61 -16.77
N ARG A 116 0.05 -9.40 -17.82
CA ARG A 116 -0.22 -8.99 -19.20
C ARG A 116 -1.70 -8.71 -19.45
N LEU A 117 -2.59 -9.59 -18.98
CA LEU A 117 -4.03 -9.38 -19.08
C LEU A 117 -4.50 -8.17 -18.26
N GLY A 118 -3.91 -7.95 -17.09
CA GLY A 118 -4.17 -6.77 -16.27
C GLY A 118 -3.82 -5.47 -16.98
N ARG A 119 -2.65 -5.40 -17.61
CA ARG A 119 -2.24 -4.22 -18.40
C ARG A 119 -3.20 -3.95 -19.57
N LEU A 120 -3.64 -5.00 -20.26
CA LEU A 120 -4.67 -4.87 -21.32
C LEU A 120 -6.00 -4.36 -20.76
N ALA A 121 -6.44 -4.91 -19.62
CA ALA A 121 -7.67 -4.49 -18.95
C ALA A 121 -7.61 -3.04 -18.43
N GLY A 122 -6.43 -2.59 -18.01
CA GLY A 122 -6.15 -1.21 -17.60
C GLY A 122 -6.16 -0.21 -18.75
N GLY A 123 -6.09 -0.69 -20.01
CA GLY A 123 -6.21 0.18 -21.20
C GLY A 123 -5.07 1.18 -21.37
N GLY A 124 -3.90 0.93 -20.81
CA GLY A 124 -2.73 1.84 -20.86
C GLY A 124 -2.79 3.03 -19.88
N ALA A 125 -3.95 3.27 -19.26
CA ALA A 125 -4.11 4.36 -18.28
C ALA A 125 -3.83 3.91 -16.84
N VAL A 126 -3.87 2.59 -16.57
CA VAL A 126 -3.65 2.02 -15.25
C VAL A 126 -2.31 1.31 -15.18
N GLU A 127 -1.49 1.70 -14.25
CA GLU A 127 -0.21 1.07 -13.92
C GLU A 127 -0.44 -0.10 -12.94
N ILE A 128 0.10 -1.28 -13.25
CA ILE A 128 0.07 -2.42 -12.35
C ILE A 128 1.28 -2.34 -11.43
N ALA A 129 1.07 -2.28 -10.13
CA ALA A 129 2.13 -2.19 -9.13
C ALA A 129 2.13 -3.43 -8.22
N LEU A 130 3.26 -4.14 -8.21
CA LEU A 130 3.49 -5.34 -7.42
C LEU A 130 3.87 -4.94 -6.00
N GLU A 131 3.14 -5.40 -5.01
CA GLU A 131 3.41 -5.09 -3.61
C GLU A 131 4.53 -5.96 -3.05
N SER A 132 5.48 -5.33 -2.35
CA SER A 132 6.57 -6.03 -1.66
C SER A 132 6.06 -6.85 -0.46
N ASN A 133 6.57 -8.07 -0.29
CA ASN A 133 6.07 -9.03 0.69
C ASN A 133 6.60 -8.84 2.11
N GLN A 134 5.77 -9.16 3.10
CA GLN A 134 6.24 -9.50 4.44
C GLN A 134 6.53 -11.01 4.52
N TYR A 135 7.78 -11.41 4.82
CA TYR A 135 8.22 -12.80 4.86
C TYR A 135 8.77 -13.25 6.22
N ASN A 136 8.99 -12.37 7.18
CA ASN A 136 9.61 -12.68 8.47
C ASN A 136 8.90 -13.77 9.30
N LYS A 137 7.62 -14.03 9.00
CA LYS A 137 6.84 -15.09 9.65
C LYS A 137 6.91 -16.44 8.93
N ARG A 138 7.63 -16.52 7.80
CA ARG A 138 7.76 -17.73 6.98
C ARG A 138 9.13 -18.36 7.19
N SER A 139 9.16 -19.68 7.26
CA SER A 139 10.41 -20.44 7.31
C SER A 139 11.16 -20.44 5.98
N GLN A 140 10.45 -20.22 4.87
CA GLN A 140 10.99 -20.20 3.52
C GLN A 140 10.83 -18.83 2.89
N ARG A 141 11.88 -18.33 2.25
CA ARG A 141 11.85 -17.17 1.36
C ARG A 141 11.55 -17.61 -0.06
N TYR A 142 10.90 -16.74 -0.80
CA TYR A 142 10.51 -16.91 -2.19
C TYR A 142 11.23 -15.91 -3.09
N TYR A 143 11.24 -16.17 -4.38
CA TYR A 143 11.98 -15.39 -5.36
C TYR A 143 11.66 -13.88 -5.33
N LEU A 144 10.39 -13.50 -5.20
CA LEU A 144 9.95 -12.11 -5.13
C LEU A 144 9.98 -11.51 -3.70
N ASP A 145 10.48 -12.22 -2.72
CA ASP A 145 10.76 -11.65 -1.39
C ASP A 145 12.09 -10.86 -1.40
N ASP A 146 12.95 -11.12 -2.39
CA ASP A 146 14.14 -10.35 -2.69
C ASP A 146 13.75 -9.13 -3.54
N LEU A 147 14.14 -7.92 -3.11
CA LEU A 147 13.72 -6.68 -3.75
C LEU A 147 14.40 -6.42 -5.10
N ASP A 148 15.64 -6.89 -5.30
CA ASP A 148 16.30 -6.81 -6.61
C ASP A 148 15.57 -7.67 -7.63
N ASN A 149 15.19 -8.89 -7.23
CA ASN A 149 14.36 -9.77 -8.05
C ASN A 149 12.99 -9.16 -8.33
N LEU A 150 12.34 -8.56 -7.32
CA LEU A 150 11.03 -7.92 -7.47
C LEU A 150 11.11 -6.74 -8.44
N ALA A 151 12.10 -5.87 -8.28
CA ALA A 151 12.30 -4.70 -9.14
C ALA A 151 12.56 -5.12 -10.59
N ARG A 152 13.48 -6.05 -10.81
CA ARG A 152 13.77 -6.61 -12.14
C ARG A 152 12.54 -7.28 -12.75
N PHE A 153 11.85 -8.13 -12.00
CA PHE A 153 10.64 -8.84 -12.44
C PHE A 153 9.54 -7.88 -12.87
N ALA A 154 9.32 -6.80 -12.11
CA ALA A 154 8.35 -5.77 -12.45
C ALA A 154 8.75 -5.03 -13.73
N GLN A 155 9.99 -4.58 -13.82
CA GLN A 155 10.52 -3.82 -14.98
C GLN A 155 10.42 -4.62 -16.28
N GLU A 156 10.87 -5.87 -16.29
CA GLU A 156 10.83 -6.75 -17.47
C GLU A 156 9.41 -7.02 -17.98
N ARG A 157 8.41 -6.90 -17.09
CA ARG A 157 7.00 -7.14 -17.41
C ARG A 157 6.21 -5.84 -17.62
N GLY A 158 6.91 -4.69 -17.66
CA GLY A 158 6.31 -3.38 -17.80
C GLY A 158 5.32 -3.07 -16.68
N CYS A 159 5.65 -3.48 -15.47
CA CYS A 159 4.92 -3.23 -14.24
C CYS A 159 5.79 -2.37 -13.30
N TYR A 160 5.21 -1.97 -12.19
CA TYR A 160 5.82 -1.14 -11.17
C TYR A 160 5.80 -1.85 -9.81
N VAL A 161 6.32 -1.20 -8.78
CA VAL A 161 6.34 -1.69 -7.40
C VAL A 161 5.51 -0.76 -6.51
N THR A 162 4.68 -1.36 -5.67
CA THR A 162 4.16 -0.75 -4.44
C THR A 162 5.10 -1.16 -3.31
N PHE A 163 5.85 -0.21 -2.78
CA PHE A 163 6.79 -0.46 -1.69
C PHE A 163 6.09 -0.31 -0.34
N ASP A 164 5.99 -1.40 0.42
CA ASP A 164 5.43 -1.38 1.76
C ASP A 164 6.52 -1.22 2.82
N THR A 165 6.49 -0.09 3.52
CA THR A 165 7.48 0.28 4.53
C THR A 165 7.44 -0.64 5.74
N CYS A 166 6.25 -1.05 6.17
CA CYS A 166 6.14 -1.91 7.34
C CYS A 166 6.49 -3.36 7.04
N HIS A 167 6.32 -3.82 5.81
CA HIS A 167 6.79 -5.15 5.40
C HIS A 167 8.32 -5.20 5.43
N ALA A 168 9.00 -4.21 4.86
CA ALA A 168 10.46 -4.09 4.93
C ALA A 168 10.95 -4.06 6.38
N GLY A 169 10.35 -3.19 7.21
CA GLY A 169 10.70 -3.09 8.64
C GLY A 169 10.44 -4.36 9.43
N ALA A 170 9.30 -5.03 9.19
CA ALA A 170 9.00 -6.31 9.82
C ALA A 170 9.95 -7.44 9.37
N ASN A 171 10.51 -7.33 8.16
CA ASN A 171 11.54 -8.24 7.65
C ASN A 171 12.94 -7.95 8.23
N GLY A 172 13.08 -6.86 9.00
CA GLY A 172 14.36 -6.44 9.58
C GLY A 172 15.32 -5.80 8.58
N GLN A 173 14.79 -5.29 7.46
CA GLN A 173 15.56 -4.65 6.40
C GLN A 173 15.73 -3.14 6.68
N ASP A 174 16.83 -2.56 6.22
CA ASP A 174 17.01 -1.11 6.21
C ASP A 174 16.08 -0.46 5.18
N LEU A 175 15.29 0.51 5.61
CA LEU A 175 14.25 1.12 4.79
C LEU A 175 14.83 1.94 3.63
N LEU A 176 15.98 2.59 3.84
CA LEU A 176 16.61 3.43 2.80
C LEU A 176 17.35 2.58 1.79
N GLU A 177 17.98 1.48 2.20
CA GLU A 177 18.57 0.49 1.29
C GLU A 177 17.49 -0.16 0.42
N CYS A 178 16.39 -0.60 1.03
CA CYS A 178 15.24 -1.14 0.29
C CYS A 178 14.69 -0.13 -0.73
N TYR A 179 14.53 1.12 -0.33
CA TYR A 179 14.08 2.18 -1.22
C TYR A 179 15.02 2.39 -2.41
N ALA A 180 16.33 2.39 -2.17
CA ALA A 180 17.33 2.57 -3.24
C ALA A 180 17.20 1.51 -4.35
N ILE A 181 16.83 0.27 -3.98
CA ILE A 181 16.61 -0.83 -4.93
C ILE A 181 15.34 -0.61 -5.75
N VAL A 182 14.22 -0.29 -5.11
CA VAL A 182 12.92 -0.26 -5.79
C VAL A 182 12.57 1.08 -6.44
N LYS A 183 13.26 2.18 -6.09
CA LYS A 183 12.93 3.54 -6.54
C LYS A 183 12.81 3.70 -8.07
N PRO A 184 13.60 3.01 -8.94
CA PRO A 184 13.46 3.16 -10.38
C PRO A 184 12.11 2.68 -10.95
N VAL A 185 11.44 1.78 -10.22
CA VAL A 185 10.17 1.15 -10.64
C VAL A 185 9.03 1.39 -9.66
N MET A 186 9.24 2.22 -8.65
CA MET A 186 8.24 2.49 -7.61
C MET A 186 7.19 3.50 -8.10
N ARG A 187 5.88 3.19 -7.91
CA ARG A 187 4.74 4.07 -8.23
C ARG A 187 3.83 4.35 -7.05
N ASN A 188 3.84 3.48 -6.05
CA ASN A 188 3.08 3.65 -4.83
C ASN A 188 3.94 3.25 -3.62
N VAL A 189 3.71 3.90 -2.52
CA VAL A 189 4.25 3.55 -1.20
C VAL A 189 3.08 3.20 -0.31
N HIS A 190 3.05 1.99 0.24
CA HIS A 190 2.22 1.71 1.41
C HIS A 190 3.01 2.15 2.64
N LEU A 191 2.57 3.28 3.20
CA LEU A 191 3.24 3.92 4.32
C LEU A 191 2.55 3.55 5.63
N SER A 192 3.25 2.83 6.46
CA SER A 192 2.86 2.56 7.83
C SER A 192 4.08 2.24 8.68
N ASP A 193 3.92 2.24 9.98
CA ASP A 193 5.00 2.03 10.92
C ASP A 193 4.99 0.60 11.50
N VAL A 194 6.10 0.21 12.11
CA VAL A 194 6.26 -1.06 12.81
C VAL A 194 6.74 -0.80 14.23
N ALA A 195 6.23 -1.56 15.20
CA ALA A 195 6.79 -1.62 16.53
C ALA A 195 7.02 -3.07 16.93
N TRP A 196 8.09 -3.30 17.68
CA TRP A 196 8.44 -4.62 18.18
C TRP A 196 7.98 -4.77 19.62
N ARG A 197 7.32 -5.88 19.93
CA ARG A 197 6.94 -6.23 21.30
C ARG A 197 7.24 -7.71 21.53
N ALA A 198 8.12 -7.99 22.49
CA ALA A 198 8.56 -9.36 22.80
C ALA A 198 9.01 -10.14 21.53
N GLY A 199 9.79 -9.52 20.66
CA GLY A 199 10.28 -10.14 19.41
C GLY A 199 9.24 -10.28 18.31
N VAL A 200 8.01 -9.79 18.49
CA VAL A 200 6.93 -9.85 17.49
C VAL A 200 6.70 -8.48 16.86
N ALA A 201 6.79 -8.41 15.53
CA ALA A 201 6.48 -7.21 14.78
C ALA A 201 4.97 -6.89 14.85
N ARG A 202 4.64 -5.66 15.22
CA ARG A 202 3.31 -5.07 15.15
C ARG A 202 3.29 -4.12 13.96
N THR A 203 2.78 -4.59 12.85
CA THR A 203 2.77 -3.91 11.56
C THR A 203 1.56 -2.99 11.38
N HIS A 204 1.58 -2.20 10.31
CA HIS A 204 0.52 -1.27 9.90
C HIS A 204 0.07 -0.32 11.02
N ARG A 205 1.05 0.21 11.76
CA ARG A 205 0.80 1.22 12.78
C ARG A 205 0.68 2.61 12.13
N LEU A 206 0.10 3.54 12.88
CA LEU A 206 0.11 4.96 12.50
C LEU A 206 1.54 5.43 12.28
N PRO A 207 1.85 6.13 11.18
CA PRO A 207 3.16 6.70 10.92
C PRO A 207 3.66 7.58 12.10
N GLY A 208 4.92 7.37 12.48
CA GLY A 208 5.55 8.07 13.61
C GLY A 208 5.20 7.51 15.01
N THR A 209 4.55 6.33 15.07
CA THR A 209 4.24 5.67 16.36
C THR A 209 4.98 4.34 16.54
N GLY A 210 5.91 4.04 15.68
CA GLY A 210 6.76 2.85 15.71
C GLY A 210 8.25 3.20 15.70
N SER A 211 9.04 2.32 15.09
CA SER A 211 10.50 2.40 15.10
C SER A 211 11.12 2.65 13.72
N LEU A 212 10.32 2.74 12.66
CA LEU A 212 10.87 2.96 11.32
C LEU A 212 11.36 4.41 11.14
N PRO A 213 12.45 4.63 10.41
CA PRO A 213 12.95 5.96 10.08
C PRO A 213 12.11 6.65 8.99
N LEU A 214 10.77 6.70 9.16
CA LEU A 214 9.83 7.16 8.15
C LEU A 214 10.07 8.62 7.74
N ALA A 215 10.50 9.47 8.66
CA ALA A 215 10.82 10.86 8.33
C ALA A 215 12.03 10.96 7.39
N ALA A 216 13.09 10.16 7.62
CA ALA A 216 14.25 10.09 6.74
C ALA A 216 13.89 9.48 5.37
N PHE A 217 13.01 8.48 5.35
CA PHE A 217 12.49 7.90 4.10
C PHE A 217 11.69 8.93 3.30
N LEU A 218 10.76 9.67 3.94
CA LEU A 218 9.97 10.71 3.26
C LEU A 218 10.87 11.85 2.75
N ALA A 219 11.90 12.23 3.50
CA ALA A 219 12.91 13.19 3.04
C ALA A 219 13.69 12.66 1.82
N ALA A 220 14.00 11.36 1.76
CA ALA A 220 14.64 10.74 0.60
C ALA A 220 13.73 10.79 -0.64
N LEU A 221 12.42 10.55 -0.48
CA LEU A 221 11.45 10.71 -1.58
C LEU A 221 11.47 12.13 -2.17
N VAL A 222 11.50 13.15 -1.31
CA VAL A 222 11.57 14.56 -1.76
C VAL A 222 12.88 14.85 -2.47
N ARG A 223 14.00 14.49 -1.87
CA ARG A 223 15.34 14.69 -2.45
C ARG A 223 15.48 14.06 -3.84
N ASP A 224 14.90 12.88 -4.01
CA ASP A 224 15.02 12.11 -5.26
C ASP A 224 13.90 12.45 -6.27
N GLY A 225 13.03 13.44 -5.98
CA GLY A 225 11.99 13.91 -6.90
C GLY A 225 10.87 12.90 -7.14
N TYR A 226 10.60 11.99 -6.18
CA TYR A 226 9.49 11.04 -6.31
C TYR A 226 8.14 11.77 -6.48
N ASP A 227 7.39 11.42 -7.51
CA ASP A 227 6.12 12.05 -7.88
C ASP A 227 4.88 11.13 -7.75
N GLY A 228 5.11 9.87 -7.34
CA GLY A 228 4.06 8.86 -7.19
C GLY A 228 3.15 9.05 -5.99
N LEU A 229 2.49 7.95 -5.60
CA LEU A 229 1.51 7.91 -4.51
C LEU A 229 2.16 7.55 -3.18
N ILE A 230 1.64 8.13 -2.10
CA ILE A 230 1.89 7.71 -0.72
C ILE A 230 0.54 7.34 -0.11
N THR A 231 0.32 6.07 0.11
CA THR A 231 -0.93 5.53 0.65
C THR A 231 -0.71 5.04 2.07
N LEU A 232 -1.37 5.66 3.04
CA LEU A 232 -1.29 5.20 4.43
C LEU A 232 -2.10 3.91 4.58
N GLU A 233 -1.42 2.81 4.89
CA GLU A 233 -2.06 1.53 5.14
C GLU A 233 -2.02 1.18 6.63
N ILE A 234 -3.10 1.50 7.33
CA ILE A 234 -3.19 1.41 8.79
C ILE A 234 -4.09 0.25 9.18
N HIS A 235 -3.61 -0.63 10.08
CA HIS A 235 -4.42 -1.74 10.57
C HIS A 235 -5.66 -1.24 11.30
N PRO A 236 -6.85 -1.83 11.06
CA PRO A 236 -8.11 -1.40 11.67
C PRO A 236 -8.07 -1.29 13.20
N SER A 237 -7.31 -2.15 13.88
CA SER A 237 -7.17 -2.11 15.35
C SER A 237 -6.55 -0.82 15.88
N GLN A 238 -5.80 -0.07 15.07
CA GLN A 238 -5.23 1.22 15.45
C GLN A 238 -6.32 2.30 15.55
N MET A 239 -7.34 2.18 14.72
CA MET A 239 -8.43 3.15 14.63
C MET A 239 -9.55 2.87 15.62
N GLY A 240 -9.81 1.60 15.94
CA GLY A 240 -11.00 1.15 16.63
C GLY A 240 -12.22 1.01 15.71
N LEU A 241 -13.25 0.30 16.20
CA LEU A 241 -14.40 -0.05 15.37
C LEU A 241 -15.41 1.09 15.20
N ILE A 242 -15.49 2.01 16.16
CA ILE A 242 -16.48 3.09 16.24
C ILE A 242 -15.82 4.41 16.63
N GLY A 243 -16.47 5.53 16.31
CA GLY A 243 -16.05 6.85 16.72
C GLY A 243 -15.45 7.67 15.57
N CYS A 244 -16.30 8.22 14.70
CA CYS A 244 -15.89 9.05 13.56
C CYS A 244 -14.92 10.17 13.96
N GLN A 245 -15.15 10.88 15.05
CA GLN A 245 -14.27 11.92 15.57
C GLN A 245 -12.87 11.39 15.96
N ARG A 246 -12.80 10.17 16.51
CA ARG A 246 -11.54 9.50 16.81
C ARG A 246 -10.81 9.16 15.52
N HIS A 247 -11.50 8.58 14.54
CA HIS A 247 -10.92 8.22 13.24
C HIS A 247 -10.36 9.47 12.55
N LEU A 248 -11.14 10.54 12.50
CA LEU A 248 -10.74 11.81 11.91
C LEU A 248 -9.50 12.40 12.59
N ARG A 249 -9.45 12.40 13.92
CA ARG A 249 -8.28 12.88 14.68
C ARG A 249 -7.02 12.07 14.37
N LEU A 250 -7.11 10.74 14.36
CA LEU A 250 -5.97 9.86 14.08
C LEU A 250 -5.47 10.00 12.64
N LEU A 251 -6.38 10.10 11.68
CA LEU A 251 -6.03 10.34 10.28
C LEU A 251 -5.36 11.71 10.09
N ARG A 252 -5.87 12.77 10.75
CA ARG A 252 -5.22 14.09 10.73
C ARG A 252 -3.83 14.06 11.35
N GLN A 253 -3.65 13.37 12.47
CA GLN A 253 -2.34 13.19 13.10
C GLN A 253 -1.35 12.51 12.15
N ALA A 254 -1.74 11.42 11.50
CA ALA A 254 -0.91 10.70 10.54
C ALA A 254 -0.58 11.58 9.31
N LEU A 255 -1.56 12.30 8.77
CA LEU A 255 -1.35 13.21 7.65
C LEU A 255 -0.41 14.37 8.01
N THR A 256 -0.55 14.93 9.20
CA THR A 256 0.34 15.99 9.70
C THR A 256 1.79 15.51 9.79
N PHE A 257 2.01 14.31 10.31
CA PHE A 257 3.35 13.70 10.33
C PHE A 257 3.93 13.58 8.91
N VAL A 258 3.17 13.01 7.97
CA VAL A 258 3.64 12.81 6.59
C VAL A 258 3.92 14.13 5.90
N ARG A 259 2.98 15.08 5.93
CA ARG A 259 3.15 16.38 5.27
C ARG A 259 4.27 17.21 5.92
N GLY A 260 4.43 17.12 7.24
CA GLY A 260 5.54 17.75 7.95
C GLY A 260 6.90 17.24 7.49
N ALA A 261 7.05 15.91 7.36
CA ALA A 261 8.28 15.30 6.89
C ALA A 261 8.58 15.61 5.40
N LEU A 262 7.54 15.70 4.56
CA LEU A 262 7.67 16.09 3.15
C LEU A 262 8.04 17.56 2.97
N ALA A 263 7.60 18.45 3.85
CA ALA A 263 7.85 19.89 3.76
C ALA A 263 9.22 20.30 4.32
N ALA A 264 9.82 19.49 5.21
CA ALA A 264 11.08 19.78 5.90
C ALA A 264 12.13 18.68 5.67
N PRO A 265 12.56 18.45 4.41
CA PRO A 265 13.54 17.42 4.10
C PRO A 265 14.91 17.80 4.70
N GLY A 266 15.23 17.28 5.86
CA GLY A 266 16.51 17.52 6.55
C GLY A 266 16.41 17.94 8.03
N SER A 267 15.24 18.23 8.56
CA SER A 267 15.03 18.63 9.96
C SER A 267 14.39 17.57 10.86
N ALA A 268 14.36 16.31 10.44
CA ALA A 268 13.77 15.24 11.24
C ALA A 268 14.59 14.95 12.51
N PRO A 269 14.00 14.99 13.72
CA PRO A 269 14.66 14.51 14.91
C PRO A 269 14.97 13.01 14.76
N GLN A 270 16.23 12.64 14.97
CA GLN A 270 16.60 11.23 15.10
C GLN A 270 15.84 10.64 16.29
N PRO A 271 15.30 9.40 16.19
CA PRO A 271 14.78 8.74 17.36
C PRO A 271 15.93 8.60 18.36
N THR A 272 15.77 9.15 19.54
CA THR A 272 16.67 8.93 20.67
C THR A 272 16.60 7.45 21.01
N HIS A 273 17.65 6.70 20.66
CA HIS A 273 17.93 5.39 21.22
C HIS A 273 18.24 5.58 22.71
N GLU A 274 17.24 5.64 23.56
CA GLU A 274 17.44 5.29 24.95
C GLU A 274 17.70 3.77 25.01
N ALA A 275 18.99 3.48 25.17
CA ALA A 275 19.48 2.15 25.48
C ALA A 275 18.77 1.69 26.76
N GLN A 276 17.85 0.75 26.65
CA GLN A 276 17.50 -0.09 27.78
C GLN A 276 18.62 -1.12 27.95
N ALA A 277 19.74 -0.65 28.52
CA ALA A 277 20.62 -1.46 29.31
C ALA A 277 20.03 -1.50 30.72
N GLY A 278 19.61 -2.67 31.20
CA GLY A 278 19.15 -2.79 32.56
C GLY A 278 18.31 -4.02 32.81
N MET A 279 19.03 -5.11 33.17
CA MET A 279 18.61 -6.32 33.91
C MET A 279 17.61 -7.26 33.27
#